data_19f8948a74e1311f28511ea8c59e4d0e
#
_entry.id   19f8948a74e1311f28511ea8c59e4d0e
#
_cell.length_a   1.000
_cell.length_b   1.000
_cell.length_c   1.000
_cell.angle_alpha   90.00
_cell.angle_beta   90.00
_cell.angle_gamma   90.00
#
_symmetry.space_group_name_H-M   'P 1'
#
loop_
_entity.id
_entity.type
_entity.pdbx_description
1 polymer ?
#
loop_
_entity_poly.entity_id
_entity_poly.type
_entity_poly.pdbx_seq_one_letter_code
_entity_poly.pdbx_strand_id
1 'polypeptide(L)'
;MLHLVIVLVLLATAQGYDGSNHSAHHWVGLSIYALFSLGLGLADWRASQGDRAGERTTEWLAWTATLLNAGVALFLLVEHMLVGAVETEETATAVSRLPAFLLLLQTGLSMRVWHTAAFSGLVGLGWGLTLLFAFLVPESALLGPHVTFEEEVPGLLTFLAASLVVIDGVRRLQAAVTTALRMERERTSLARFVPRRVAGALAESGGGLGTVQSRHACLFGLDLRGFSAFSRNHAQEEVVRALLDMRALTHVAVTEHGGIVDKYVGDGILAQFIVGRPQAQAQAALACGRTILARLARLNVERRDEGRPVLRITLALHAGEVLVGVFDDGHRAEFTVLGTPMNRLARIEARAKAADLSVAASDDVIRLLSPTTLATLRLSAMPPSDCRDTRDMRLFAVSWADDADAPETEPALPSVA
;
A
#
# COMPACT_ATOMS: atom_id res chain seq x y z
N MET A 1 -20.09 -18.28 -7.12
CA MET A 1 -20.43 -18.36 -8.54
C MET A 1 -19.80 -19.58 -9.24
N LEU A 2 -18.47 -19.78 -9.16
CA LEU A 2 -17.80 -20.90 -9.85
C LEU A 2 -18.33 -22.28 -9.44
N HIS A 3 -18.50 -22.53 -8.13
CA HIS A 3 -19.09 -23.76 -7.61
C HIS A 3 -20.48 -24.06 -8.19
N LEU A 4 -21.32 -23.03 -8.33
CA LEU A 4 -22.66 -23.18 -8.89
C LEU A 4 -22.62 -23.58 -10.38
N VAL A 5 -21.70 -22.99 -11.15
CA VAL A 5 -21.50 -23.31 -12.57
C VAL A 5 -21.02 -24.76 -12.71
N ILE A 6 -20.07 -25.21 -11.90
CA ILE A 6 -19.56 -26.58 -11.96
C ILE A 6 -20.64 -27.60 -11.57
N VAL A 7 -21.40 -27.31 -10.51
CA VAL A 7 -22.54 -28.15 -10.12
C VAL A 7 -23.55 -28.25 -11.27
N LEU A 8 -23.88 -27.12 -11.92
CA LEU A 8 -24.79 -27.11 -13.08
C LEU A 8 -24.24 -27.92 -14.27
N VAL A 9 -22.93 -27.83 -14.55
CA VAL A 9 -22.29 -28.61 -15.61
C VAL A 9 -22.30 -30.07 -15.26
N LEU A 10 -21.98 -30.46 -14.01
CA LEU A 10 -22.05 -31.85 -13.55
C LEU A 10 -23.47 -32.39 -13.59
N LEU A 11 -24.48 -31.62 -13.25
CA LEU A 11 -25.88 -31.99 -13.37
C LEU A 11 -26.33 -32.11 -14.84
N ALA A 12 -25.86 -31.21 -15.71
CA ALA A 12 -26.16 -31.29 -17.14
C ALA A 12 -25.51 -32.50 -17.82
N THR A 13 -24.29 -32.86 -17.44
CA THR A 13 -23.63 -34.08 -17.93
C THR A 13 -24.31 -35.35 -17.44
N ALA A 14 -24.88 -35.32 -16.23
CA ALA A 14 -25.65 -36.45 -15.69
C ALA A 14 -26.98 -36.72 -16.44
N GLN A 15 -27.58 -35.70 -17.08
CA GLN A 15 -28.82 -35.87 -17.89
C GLN A 15 -28.60 -36.67 -19.15
N GLY A 16 -27.36 -36.81 -19.64
CA GLY A 16 -27.05 -37.63 -20.82
C GLY A 16 -27.13 -39.16 -20.57
N TYR A 17 -27.28 -39.58 -19.31
CA TYR A 17 -27.40 -40.98 -18.91
C TYR A 17 -28.89 -41.39 -18.73
N ASP A 18 -29.62 -41.49 -19.82
CA ASP A 18 -31.02 -41.86 -19.74
C ASP A 18 -31.17 -43.38 -19.88
N GLY A 19 -31.75 -44.06 -18.88
CA GLY A 19 -32.38 -45.34 -19.09
C GLY A 19 -32.07 -46.55 -18.19
N SER A 20 -31.58 -46.39 -16.93
CA SER A 20 -31.58 -47.55 -16.03
C SER A 20 -31.53 -47.19 -14.54
N ASN A 21 -31.80 -48.16 -13.66
CA ASN A 21 -31.80 -48.07 -12.20
C ASN A 21 -30.49 -47.45 -11.57
N HIS A 22 -29.43 -47.27 -12.34
CA HIS A 22 -28.14 -46.70 -11.95
C HIS A 22 -28.16 -45.19 -11.87
N SER A 23 -29.08 -44.54 -12.61
CA SER A 23 -29.21 -43.06 -12.60
C SER A 23 -29.52 -42.50 -11.21
N ALA A 24 -30.23 -43.25 -10.36
CA ALA A 24 -30.59 -42.79 -9.02
C ALA A 24 -29.38 -42.57 -8.08
N HIS A 25 -28.39 -43.45 -8.11
CA HIS A 25 -27.18 -43.33 -7.27
C HIS A 25 -26.30 -42.14 -7.72
N HIS A 26 -26.21 -41.96 -9.03
CA HIS A 26 -25.48 -40.84 -9.63
C HIS A 26 -26.08 -39.49 -9.21
N TRP A 27 -27.40 -39.32 -9.31
CA TRP A 27 -28.14 -38.14 -8.89
C TRP A 27 -28.02 -37.88 -7.38
N VAL A 28 -28.06 -38.90 -6.55
CA VAL A 28 -27.89 -38.81 -5.10
C VAL A 28 -26.48 -38.32 -4.78
N GLY A 29 -25.44 -38.92 -5.39
CA GLY A 29 -24.04 -38.51 -5.17
C GLY A 29 -23.77 -37.06 -5.56
N LEU A 30 -24.23 -36.63 -6.75
CA LEU A 30 -24.09 -35.25 -7.21
C LEU A 30 -24.90 -34.25 -6.37
N SER A 31 -26.09 -34.63 -5.90
CA SER A 31 -26.90 -33.78 -5.02
C SER A 31 -26.24 -33.57 -3.66
N ILE A 32 -25.66 -34.61 -3.08
CA ILE A 32 -24.88 -34.51 -1.84
C ILE A 32 -23.67 -33.62 -2.05
N TYR A 33 -22.92 -33.81 -3.15
CA TYR A 33 -21.80 -32.95 -3.49
C TYR A 33 -22.20 -31.45 -3.61
N ALA A 34 -23.31 -31.19 -4.31
CA ALA A 34 -23.82 -29.81 -4.51
C ALA A 34 -24.15 -29.14 -3.19
N LEU A 35 -24.83 -29.84 -2.27
CA LEU A 35 -25.18 -29.35 -0.95
C LEU A 35 -23.93 -29.06 -0.10
N PHE A 36 -22.97 -29.98 -0.05
CA PHE A 36 -21.73 -29.82 0.69
C PHE A 36 -20.87 -28.70 0.11
N SER A 37 -20.73 -28.62 -1.22
CA SER A 37 -19.96 -27.59 -1.92
C SER A 37 -20.53 -26.19 -1.68
N LEU A 38 -21.86 -26.04 -1.72
CA LEU A 38 -22.56 -24.79 -1.37
C LEU A 38 -22.36 -24.43 0.11
N GLY A 39 -22.49 -25.41 1.01
CA GLY A 39 -22.28 -25.20 2.45
C GLY A 39 -20.85 -24.74 2.76
N LEU A 40 -19.85 -25.37 2.15
CA LEU A 40 -18.44 -24.98 2.29
C LEU A 40 -18.17 -23.57 1.71
N GLY A 41 -18.77 -23.24 0.56
CA GLY A 41 -18.65 -21.92 -0.05
C GLY A 41 -19.25 -20.80 0.82
N LEU A 42 -20.40 -21.07 1.46
CA LEU A 42 -21.03 -20.15 2.41
C LEU A 42 -20.20 -20.00 3.70
N ALA A 43 -19.63 -21.09 4.21
CA ALA A 43 -18.77 -21.07 5.38
C ALA A 43 -17.47 -20.29 5.12
N ASP A 44 -16.85 -20.50 3.96
CA ASP A 44 -15.65 -19.76 3.53
C ASP A 44 -15.93 -18.26 3.36
N TRP A 45 -17.06 -17.91 2.73
CA TRP A 45 -17.51 -16.52 2.61
C TRP A 45 -17.73 -15.85 3.97
N ARG A 46 -18.34 -16.54 4.94
CA ARG A 46 -18.52 -16.02 6.30
C ARG A 46 -17.20 -15.90 7.05
N ALA A 47 -16.32 -16.88 6.92
CA ALA A 47 -15.01 -16.87 7.57
C ALA A 47 -14.11 -15.75 7.02
N SER A 48 -14.23 -15.38 5.74
CA SER A 48 -13.48 -14.30 5.10
C SER A 48 -13.88 -12.89 5.60
N GLN A 49 -15.02 -12.74 6.26
CA GLN A 49 -15.50 -11.48 6.85
C GLN A 49 -15.09 -11.30 8.32
N GLY A 50 -14.46 -12.30 8.95
CA GLY A 50 -14.07 -12.30 10.36
C GLY A 50 -12.58 -12.02 10.59
N ASP A 51 -12.22 -11.73 11.86
CA ASP A 51 -10.86 -11.42 12.32
C ASP A 51 -9.91 -12.65 12.27
N ARG A 52 -8.64 -12.49 12.69
CA ARG A 52 -7.53 -13.46 12.63
C ARG A 52 -7.83 -14.91 13.04
N ALA A 53 -8.88 -15.16 13.81
CA ALA A 53 -9.39 -16.52 14.08
C ALA A 53 -9.94 -17.21 12.81
N GLY A 54 -10.32 -16.46 11.80
CA GLY A 54 -10.83 -16.95 10.52
C GLY A 54 -9.78 -17.59 9.62
N GLU A 55 -8.49 -17.24 9.71
CA GLU A 55 -7.45 -17.80 8.82
C GLU A 55 -7.28 -19.32 8.93
N ARG A 56 -7.26 -19.84 10.15
CA ARG A 56 -7.18 -21.30 10.37
C ARG A 56 -8.44 -22.03 9.89
N THR A 57 -9.60 -21.40 10.10
CA THR A 57 -10.90 -21.95 9.68
C THR A 57 -10.99 -22.00 8.15
N THR A 58 -10.54 -20.99 7.44
CA THR A 58 -10.51 -20.96 5.97
C THR A 58 -9.54 -21.99 5.39
N GLU A 59 -8.44 -22.31 6.07
CA GLU A 59 -7.49 -23.32 5.63
C GLU A 59 -8.09 -24.74 5.75
N TRP A 60 -8.72 -25.06 6.85
CA TRP A 60 -9.43 -26.33 7.03
C TRP A 60 -10.58 -26.50 6.04
N LEU A 61 -11.37 -25.46 5.80
CA LEU A 61 -12.45 -25.47 4.81
C LEU A 61 -11.93 -25.71 3.39
N ALA A 62 -10.78 -25.13 3.04
CA ALA A 62 -10.16 -25.35 1.73
C ALA A 62 -9.65 -26.79 1.56
N TRP A 63 -9.06 -27.39 2.59
CA TRP A 63 -8.67 -28.81 2.55
C TRP A 63 -9.87 -29.74 2.43
N THR A 64 -10.94 -29.48 3.19
CA THR A 64 -12.17 -30.27 3.09
C THR A 64 -12.80 -30.18 1.69
N ALA A 65 -12.81 -28.98 1.09
CA ALA A 65 -13.27 -28.80 -0.29
C ALA A 65 -12.39 -29.56 -1.30
N THR A 66 -11.06 -29.53 -1.12
CA THR A 66 -10.13 -30.25 -2.01
C THR A 66 -10.33 -31.76 -1.94
N LEU A 67 -10.48 -32.33 -0.74
CA LEU A 67 -10.73 -33.74 -0.54
C LEU A 67 -12.10 -34.16 -1.08
N LEU A 68 -13.13 -33.33 -0.89
CA LEU A 68 -14.45 -33.57 -1.45
C LEU A 68 -14.42 -33.59 -2.99
N ASN A 69 -13.75 -32.62 -3.60
CA ASN A 69 -13.59 -32.56 -5.05
C ASN A 69 -12.85 -33.79 -5.60
N ALA A 70 -11.76 -34.20 -4.93
CA ALA A 70 -11.01 -35.39 -5.33
C ALA A 70 -11.83 -36.67 -5.18
N GLY A 71 -12.60 -36.80 -4.09
CA GLY A 71 -13.51 -37.91 -3.85
C GLY A 71 -14.59 -38.04 -4.94
N VAL A 72 -15.21 -36.94 -5.32
CA VAL A 72 -16.23 -36.92 -6.39
C VAL A 72 -15.61 -37.23 -7.75
N ALA A 73 -14.43 -36.65 -8.07
CA ALA A 73 -13.75 -36.95 -9.32
C ALA A 73 -13.43 -38.46 -9.43
N LEU A 74 -12.90 -39.05 -8.36
CA LEU A 74 -12.61 -40.48 -8.31
C LEU A 74 -13.88 -41.35 -8.37
N PHE A 75 -14.92 -40.96 -7.63
CA PHE A 75 -16.20 -41.69 -7.66
C PHE A 75 -16.75 -41.78 -9.09
N LEU A 76 -16.78 -40.64 -9.79
CA LEU A 76 -17.31 -40.60 -11.18
C LEU A 76 -16.43 -41.39 -12.16
N LEU A 77 -15.10 -41.34 -12.00
CA LEU A 77 -14.18 -42.14 -12.82
C LEU A 77 -14.31 -43.65 -12.58
N VAL A 78 -14.35 -44.05 -11.31
CA VAL A 78 -14.47 -45.47 -10.92
C VAL A 78 -15.84 -46.02 -11.27
N GLU A 79 -16.92 -45.25 -11.03
CA GLU A 79 -18.29 -45.64 -11.41
C GLU A 79 -18.38 -45.94 -12.90
N HIS A 80 -17.80 -45.07 -13.74
CA HIS A 80 -17.76 -45.27 -15.18
C HIS A 80 -17.04 -46.56 -15.57
N MET A 81 -15.91 -46.88 -14.93
CA MET A 81 -15.15 -48.09 -15.17
C MET A 81 -15.87 -49.35 -14.69
N LEU A 82 -16.66 -49.26 -13.60
CA LEU A 82 -17.38 -50.40 -13.03
C LEU A 82 -18.69 -50.71 -13.75
N VAL A 83 -19.39 -49.70 -14.23
CA VAL A 83 -20.74 -49.86 -14.80
C VAL A 83 -20.69 -50.16 -16.30
N GLY A 84 -19.60 -49.82 -16.99
CA GLY A 84 -19.45 -49.94 -18.44
C GLY A 84 -20.41 -49.02 -19.20
N ALA A 85 -20.03 -48.54 -20.34
CA ALA A 85 -20.94 -47.84 -21.22
C ALA A 85 -21.93 -48.84 -21.84
N VAL A 86 -23.16 -48.84 -21.35
CA VAL A 86 -24.24 -49.53 -22.04
C VAL A 86 -24.55 -48.75 -23.31
N GLU A 87 -24.08 -49.30 -24.42
CA GLU A 87 -24.39 -48.86 -25.78
C GLU A 87 -24.22 -47.37 -26.10
N THR A 88 -23.19 -47.12 -26.80
CA THR A 88 -22.83 -46.10 -27.79
C THR A 88 -21.55 -45.33 -27.44
N GLU A 89 -20.47 -45.81 -28.09
CA GLU A 89 -19.38 -45.07 -28.73
C GLU A 89 -18.76 -43.84 -28.05
N GLU A 90 -17.47 -43.76 -28.16
CA GLU A 90 -16.48 -42.64 -28.00
C GLU A 90 -16.90 -41.39 -27.23
N THR A 91 -18.16 -40.91 -27.34
CA THR A 91 -18.68 -39.73 -26.63
C THR A 91 -18.89 -39.99 -25.14
N ALA A 92 -19.23 -41.19 -24.70
CA ALA A 92 -19.50 -41.51 -23.30
C ALA A 92 -18.22 -41.51 -22.46
N THR A 93 -17.10 -41.98 -23.02
CA THR A 93 -15.80 -42.01 -22.34
C THR A 93 -15.20 -40.58 -22.15
N ALA A 94 -15.38 -39.73 -23.12
CA ALA A 94 -14.94 -38.32 -23.01
C ALA A 94 -15.74 -37.56 -21.94
N VAL A 95 -17.04 -37.76 -21.84
CA VAL A 95 -17.93 -37.09 -20.89
C VAL A 95 -17.64 -37.54 -19.45
N SER A 96 -17.30 -38.79 -19.19
CA SER A 96 -16.99 -39.29 -17.83
C SER A 96 -15.71 -38.73 -17.22
N ARG A 97 -14.72 -38.33 -18.05
CA ARG A 97 -13.44 -37.78 -17.62
C ARG A 97 -13.51 -36.28 -17.41
N LEU A 98 -14.46 -35.60 -18.06
CA LEU A 98 -14.64 -34.15 -18.01
C LEU A 98 -14.73 -33.58 -16.56
N PRO A 99 -15.47 -34.20 -15.61
CA PRO A 99 -15.53 -33.76 -14.22
C PRO A 99 -14.16 -33.65 -13.53
N ALA A 100 -13.25 -34.61 -13.76
CA ALA A 100 -11.91 -34.58 -13.17
C ALA A 100 -11.10 -33.34 -13.63
N PHE A 101 -11.18 -33.03 -14.93
CA PHE A 101 -10.54 -31.83 -15.48
C PHE A 101 -11.18 -30.52 -15.00
N LEU A 102 -12.51 -30.48 -14.90
CA LEU A 102 -13.23 -29.32 -14.38
C LEU A 102 -12.89 -29.03 -12.91
N LEU A 103 -12.85 -30.10 -12.10
CA LEU A 103 -12.49 -30.00 -10.68
C LEU A 103 -11.01 -29.68 -10.47
N LEU A 104 -10.12 -30.15 -11.37
CA LEU A 104 -8.73 -29.73 -11.41
C LEU A 104 -8.60 -28.22 -11.68
N LEU A 105 -9.31 -27.72 -12.69
CA LEU A 105 -9.31 -26.29 -13.02
C LEU A 105 -9.87 -25.47 -11.86
N GLN A 106 -10.97 -25.88 -11.26
CA GLN A 106 -11.56 -25.23 -10.08
C GLN A 106 -10.55 -25.15 -8.92
N THR A 107 -9.88 -26.27 -8.62
CA THR A 107 -8.88 -26.31 -7.55
C THR A 107 -7.68 -25.43 -7.87
N GLY A 108 -7.25 -25.38 -9.14
CA GLY A 108 -6.21 -24.45 -9.62
C GLY A 108 -6.60 -22.98 -9.46
N LEU A 109 -7.85 -22.61 -9.74
CA LEU A 109 -8.36 -21.25 -9.57
C LEU A 109 -8.42 -20.79 -8.09
N SER A 110 -8.37 -21.71 -7.13
CA SER A 110 -8.18 -21.36 -5.71
C SER A 110 -6.83 -20.75 -5.41
N MET A 111 -5.89 -20.74 -6.37
CA MET A 111 -4.53 -20.21 -6.29
C MET A 111 -3.69 -20.82 -5.16
N ARG A 112 -3.97 -22.07 -4.76
CA ARG A 112 -3.28 -22.79 -3.70
C ARG A 112 -2.52 -23.97 -4.29
N VAL A 113 -1.20 -23.85 -4.50
CA VAL A 113 -0.35 -24.88 -5.15
C VAL A 113 -0.49 -26.25 -4.48
N TRP A 114 -0.42 -26.33 -3.16
CA TRP A 114 -0.48 -27.58 -2.41
C TRP A 114 -1.84 -28.28 -2.53
N HIS A 115 -2.94 -27.53 -2.60
CA HIS A 115 -4.28 -28.09 -2.80
C HIS A 115 -4.42 -28.65 -4.22
N THR A 116 -3.92 -27.93 -5.22
CA THR A 116 -3.91 -28.39 -6.61
C THR A 116 -3.05 -29.66 -6.76
N ALA A 117 -1.88 -29.70 -6.14
CA ALA A 117 -1.00 -30.86 -6.15
C ALA A 117 -1.62 -32.07 -5.42
N ALA A 118 -2.26 -31.85 -4.28
CA ALA A 118 -2.95 -32.88 -3.52
C ALA A 118 -4.15 -33.48 -4.29
N PHE A 119 -4.98 -32.59 -4.88
CA PHE A 119 -6.08 -33.01 -5.75
C PHE A 119 -5.57 -33.89 -6.91
N SER A 120 -4.57 -33.39 -7.66
CA SER A 120 -3.99 -34.08 -8.80
C SER A 120 -3.37 -35.41 -8.41
N GLY A 121 -2.67 -35.47 -7.27
CA GLY A 121 -2.06 -36.70 -6.75
C GLY A 121 -3.11 -37.71 -6.35
N LEU A 122 -4.16 -37.30 -5.61
CA LEU A 122 -5.23 -38.22 -5.18
C LEU A 122 -6.00 -38.79 -6.36
N VAL A 123 -6.40 -37.93 -7.32
CA VAL A 123 -7.14 -38.40 -8.50
C VAL A 123 -6.27 -39.26 -9.40
N GLY A 124 -5.03 -38.83 -9.68
CA GLY A 124 -4.10 -39.58 -10.53
C GLY A 124 -3.72 -40.97 -9.94
N LEU A 125 -3.43 -41.00 -8.63
CA LEU A 125 -3.15 -42.26 -7.93
C LEU A 125 -4.37 -43.17 -7.88
N GLY A 126 -5.55 -42.63 -7.54
CA GLY A 126 -6.77 -43.39 -7.49
C GLY A 126 -7.12 -44.01 -8.86
N TRP A 127 -7.03 -43.22 -9.93
CA TRP A 127 -7.25 -43.67 -11.30
C TRP A 127 -6.23 -44.77 -11.69
N GLY A 128 -4.93 -44.49 -11.44
CA GLY A 128 -3.87 -45.46 -11.70
C GLY A 128 -4.01 -46.79 -10.93
N LEU A 129 -4.43 -46.75 -9.65
CA LEU A 129 -4.70 -47.93 -8.84
C LEU A 129 -5.90 -48.74 -9.38
N THR A 130 -6.95 -48.08 -9.87
CA THR A 130 -8.09 -48.74 -10.50
C THR A 130 -7.67 -49.44 -11.76
N LEU A 131 -6.85 -48.85 -12.63
CA LEU A 131 -6.28 -49.46 -13.81
C LEU A 131 -5.36 -50.63 -13.47
N LEU A 132 -4.51 -50.47 -12.47
CA LEU A 132 -3.64 -51.58 -12.00
C LEU A 132 -4.46 -52.76 -11.48
N PHE A 133 -5.53 -52.50 -10.73
CA PHE A 133 -6.42 -53.54 -10.24
C PHE A 133 -7.11 -54.26 -11.42
N ALA A 134 -7.61 -53.52 -12.42
CA ALA A 134 -8.19 -54.12 -13.63
C ALA A 134 -7.19 -54.97 -14.41
N PHE A 135 -5.91 -54.58 -14.43
CA PHE A 135 -4.85 -55.38 -15.07
C PHE A 135 -4.52 -56.68 -14.32
N LEU A 136 -4.48 -56.61 -12.97
CA LEU A 136 -4.11 -57.78 -12.14
C LEU A 136 -5.24 -58.79 -11.99
N VAL A 137 -6.50 -58.38 -12.11
CA VAL A 137 -7.67 -59.21 -11.89
C VAL A 137 -8.64 -59.11 -13.09
N PRO A 138 -8.22 -59.57 -14.27
CA PRO A 138 -8.98 -59.39 -15.51
C PRO A 138 -10.34 -60.13 -15.56
N GLU A 139 -10.55 -61.15 -14.73
CA GLU A 139 -11.81 -61.93 -14.65
C GLU A 139 -12.73 -61.43 -13.50
N SER A 140 -12.44 -60.26 -12.89
CA SER A 140 -13.26 -59.76 -11.79
C SER A 140 -14.66 -59.37 -12.31
N ALA A 141 -15.69 -59.98 -11.71
CA ALA A 141 -17.09 -59.61 -11.96
C ALA A 141 -17.41 -58.15 -11.53
N LEU A 142 -16.45 -57.46 -10.95
CA LEU A 142 -16.55 -56.10 -10.45
C LEU A 142 -16.13 -55.05 -11.50
N LEU A 143 -15.19 -55.40 -12.39
CA LEU A 143 -14.78 -54.54 -13.50
C LEU A 143 -15.37 -55.12 -14.77
N GLY A 144 -16.38 -54.46 -15.32
CA GLY A 144 -17.05 -54.91 -16.53
C GLY A 144 -16.07 -55.20 -17.68
N PRO A 145 -16.46 -56.01 -18.67
CA PRO A 145 -15.60 -56.42 -19.79
C PRO A 145 -15.17 -55.24 -20.72
N HIS A 146 -15.44 -54.02 -20.34
CA HIS A 146 -15.36 -52.82 -21.20
C HIS A 146 -14.24 -51.82 -20.84
N VAL A 147 -13.35 -52.11 -19.85
CA VAL A 147 -12.18 -51.24 -19.59
C VAL A 147 -11.15 -51.50 -20.67
N THR A 148 -11.12 -50.61 -21.66
CA THR A 148 -10.11 -50.63 -22.73
C THR A 148 -8.88 -49.84 -22.27
N PHE A 149 -7.77 -50.54 -21.99
CA PHE A 149 -6.49 -49.88 -21.62
C PHE A 149 -6.02 -48.91 -22.68
N GLU A 150 -6.37 -49.16 -23.95
CA GLU A 150 -6.00 -48.26 -25.07
C GLU A 150 -6.59 -46.86 -24.94
N GLU A 151 -7.72 -46.72 -24.25
CA GLU A 151 -8.38 -45.42 -24.04
C GLU A 151 -8.08 -44.85 -22.65
N GLU A 152 -8.04 -45.66 -21.61
CA GLU A 152 -7.90 -45.23 -20.23
C GLU A 152 -6.47 -44.71 -19.89
N VAL A 153 -5.44 -45.38 -20.41
CA VAL A 153 -4.03 -44.98 -20.18
C VAL A 153 -3.73 -43.64 -20.79
N PRO A 154 -4.11 -43.34 -22.05
CA PRO A 154 -3.97 -41.97 -22.60
C PRO A 154 -4.76 -40.91 -21.81
N GLY A 155 -5.96 -41.26 -21.30
CA GLY A 155 -6.76 -40.36 -20.45
C GLY A 155 -6.03 -39.97 -19.17
N LEU A 156 -5.48 -40.96 -18.45
CA LEU A 156 -4.68 -40.73 -17.25
C LEU A 156 -3.43 -39.88 -17.54
N LEU A 157 -2.71 -40.22 -18.61
CA LEU A 157 -1.51 -39.43 -19.00
C LEU A 157 -1.86 -37.97 -19.33
N THR A 158 -2.97 -37.77 -20.06
CA THR A 158 -3.48 -36.43 -20.37
C THR A 158 -3.86 -35.68 -19.10
N PHE A 159 -4.52 -36.32 -18.14
CA PHE A 159 -4.85 -35.73 -16.85
C PHE A 159 -3.59 -35.33 -16.05
N LEU A 160 -2.58 -36.21 -16.01
CA LEU A 160 -1.32 -35.91 -15.33
C LEU A 160 -0.57 -34.75 -16.00
N ALA A 161 -0.52 -34.72 -17.33
CA ALA A 161 0.07 -33.61 -18.08
C ALA A 161 -0.68 -32.29 -17.82
N ALA A 162 -2.00 -32.30 -17.87
CA ALA A 162 -2.84 -31.15 -17.54
C ALA A 162 -2.61 -30.67 -16.10
N SER A 163 -2.49 -31.61 -15.16
CA SER A 163 -2.19 -31.31 -13.75
C SER A 163 -0.87 -30.58 -13.58
N LEU A 164 0.18 -31.00 -14.26
CA LEU A 164 1.48 -30.35 -14.24
C LEU A 164 1.41 -28.92 -14.79
N VAL A 165 0.69 -28.73 -15.89
CA VAL A 165 0.48 -27.40 -16.50
C VAL A 165 -0.29 -26.48 -15.55
N VAL A 166 -1.36 -26.98 -14.94
CA VAL A 166 -2.17 -26.20 -13.98
C VAL A 166 -1.34 -25.83 -12.74
N ILE A 167 -0.59 -26.77 -12.17
CA ILE A 167 0.28 -26.53 -11.01
C ILE A 167 1.34 -25.46 -11.33
N ASP A 168 2.01 -25.56 -12.49
CA ASP A 168 3.00 -24.54 -12.91
C ASP A 168 2.34 -23.18 -13.12
N GLY A 169 1.17 -23.14 -13.76
CA GLY A 169 0.38 -21.91 -13.93
C GLY A 169 0.02 -21.25 -12.59
N VAL A 170 -0.45 -22.03 -11.61
CA VAL A 170 -0.78 -21.56 -10.27
C VAL A 170 0.48 -21.01 -9.56
N ARG A 171 1.61 -21.71 -9.67
CA ARG A 171 2.89 -21.25 -9.08
C ARG A 171 3.32 -19.89 -9.65
N ARG A 172 3.28 -19.75 -10.98
CA ARG A 172 3.66 -18.49 -11.66
C ARG A 172 2.71 -17.36 -11.28
N LEU A 173 1.41 -17.61 -11.28
CA LEU A 173 0.42 -16.60 -10.93
C LEU A 173 0.57 -16.17 -9.48
N GLN A 174 0.78 -17.10 -8.55
CA GLN A 174 1.03 -16.81 -7.14
C GLN A 174 2.29 -15.97 -6.94
N ALA A 175 3.38 -16.29 -7.65
CA ALA A 175 4.61 -15.49 -7.63
C ALA A 175 4.39 -14.08 -8.16
N ALA A 176 3.64 -13.91 -9.26
CA ALA A 176 3.32 -12.62 -9.84
C ALA A 176 2.49 -11.75 -8.89
N VAL A 177 1.44 -12.32 -8.27
CA VAL A 177 0.59 -11.62 -7.30
C VAL A 177 1.37 -11.20 -6.05
N THR A 178 2.21 -12.09 -5.50
CA THR A 178 3.02 -11.75 -4.33
C THR A 178 4.03 -10.64 -4.63
N THR A 179 4.61 -10.65 -5.82
CA THR A 179 5.54 -9.58 -6.27
C THR A 179 4.80 -8.25 -6.45
N ALA A 180 3.63 -8.26 -7.08
CA ALA A 180 2.80 -7.07 -7.25
C ALA A 180 2.37 -6.46 -5.90
N LEU A 181 1.95 -7.30 -4.94
CA LEU A 181 1.57 -6.85 -3.60
C LEU A 181 2.76 -6.31 -2.80
N ARG A 182 3.97 -6.87 -2.98
CA ARG A 182 5.19 -6.32 -2.36
C ARG A 182 5.51 -4.94 -2.92
N MET A 183 5.50 -4.77 -4.23
CA MET A 183 5.73 -3.48 -4.89
C MET A 183 4.69 -2.43 -4.46
N GLU A 184 3.42 -2.82 -4.32
CA GLU A 184 2.35 -1.92 -3.85
C GLU A 184 2.54 -1.53 -2.37
N ARG A 185 2.96 -2.48 -1.51
CA ARG A 185 3.30 -2.19 -0.11
C ARG A 185 4.50 -1.26 0.03
N GLU A 186 5.54 -1.46 -0.77
CA GLU A 186 6.70 -0.57 -0.82
C GLU A 186 6.30 0.83 -1.27
N ARG A 187 5.50 0.96 -2.33
CA ARG A 187 4.93 2.26 -2.77
C ARG A 187 4.08 2.92 -1.71
N THR A 188 3.23 2.17 -1.02
CA THR A 188 2.33 2.70 0.03
C THR A 188 3.11 3.08 1.29
N SER A 189 4.18 2.36 1.63
CA SER A 189 5.08 2.70 2.74
C SER A 189 5.79 4.03 2.51
N LEU A 190 6.30 4.25 1.29
CA LEU A 190 6.94 5.52 0.91
C LEU A 190 5.93 6.68 0.81
N ALA A 191 4.69 6.41 0.40
CA ALA A 191 3.62 7.42 0.33
C ALA A 191 3.18 7.95 1.71
N ARG A 192 3.54 7.30 2.82
CA ARG A 192 3.31 7.85 4.17
C ARG A 192 4.26 9.00 4.51
N PHE A 193 5.42 9.05 3.87
CA PHE A 193 6.46 10.05 4.16
C PHE A 193 6.52 11.17 3.12
N VAL A 194 5.96 10.95 1.92
CA VAL A 194 6.04 11.90 0.81
C VAL A 194 4.65 12.09 0.20
N PRO A 195 4.14 13.33 0.09
CA PRO A 195 2.88 13.60 -0.60
C PRO A 195 2.89 13.02 -2.02
N ARG A 196 1.78 12.40 -2.44
CA ARG A 196 1.68 11.72 -3.76
C ARG A 196 2.13 12.56 -4.94
N ARG A 197 1.84 13.88 -4.92
CA ARG A 197 2.27 14.81 -5.98
C ARG A 197 3.78 14.94 -6.08
N VAL A 198 4.45 14.96 -4.93
CA VAL A 198 5.91 15.06 -4.86
C VAL A 198 6.57 13.73 -5.24
N ALA A 199 5.99 12.62 -4.80
CA ALA A 199 6.45 11.28 -5.17
C ALA A 199 6.38 11.06 -6.69
N GLY A 200 5.30 11.50 -7.35
CA GLY A 200 5.16 11.48 -8.80
C GLY A 200 6.23 12.30 -9.51
N ALA A 201 6.40 13.57 -9.11
CA ALA A 201 7.38 14.47 -9.70
C ALA A 201 8.85 14.02 -9.51
N LEU A 202 9.16 13.36 -8.38
CA LEU A 202 10.48 12.76 -8.14
C LEU A 202 10.71 11.52 -9.00
N ALA A 203 9.68 10.69 -9.21
CA ALA A 203 9.74 9.52 -10.08
C ALA A 203 9.94 9.90 -11.56
N GLU A 204 9.27 10.96 -12.04
CA GLU A 204 9.40 11.48 -13.41
C GLU A 204 10.79 12.07 -13.69
N SER A 205 11.48 12.56 -12.67
CA SER A 205 12.83 13.13 -12.82
C SER A 205 13.97 12.09 -12.83
N GLY A 206 13.67 10.81 -13.04
CA GLY A 206 14.64 9.73 -13.36
C GLY A 206 15.37 9.13 -12.15
N GLY A 207 15.00 9.48 -10.92
CA GLY A 207 15.56 8.86 -9.73
C GLY A 207 14.46 8.20 -8.91
N GLY A 208 14.56 6.90 -8.67
CA GLY A 208 13.66 6.20 -7.75
C GLY A 208 13.70 6.87 -6.36
N LEU A 209 12.54 6.92 -5.68
CA LEU A 209 12.41 7.48 -4.32
C LEU A 209 13.35 6.84 -3.28
N GLY A 210 13.94 5.68 -3.59
CA GLY A 210 14.86 4.95 -2.72
C GLY A 210 16.35 5.31 -2.86
N THR A 211 16.74 6.14 -3.85
CA THR A 211 18.15 6.50 -4.06
C THR A 211 18.44 7.90 -3.53
N VAL A 212 19.53 8.04 -2.78
CA VAL A 212 20.03 9.35 -2.33
C VAL A 212 20.62 10.11 -3.52
N GLN A 213 20.14 11.34 -3.74
CA GLN A 213 20.56 12.18 -4.86
C GLN A 213 20.89 13.59 -4.40
N SER A 214 21.87 14.22 -5.07
CA SER A 214 22.11 15.65 -4.91
C SER A 214 21.05 16.43 -5.70
N ARG A 215 20.36 17.33 -5.00
CA ARG A 215 19.31 18.18 -5.60
C ARG A 215 19.34 19.56 -4.96
N HIS A 216 18.98 20.55 -5.76
CA HIS A 216 18.66 21.87 -5.21
C HIS A 216 17.35 21.80 -4.43
N ALA A 217 17.34 22.44 -3.25
CA ALA A 217 16.16 22.56 -2.40
C ALA A 217 16.05 23.98 -1.83
N CYS A 218 14.82 24.48 -1.71
CA CYS A 218 14.55 25.56 -0.80
C CYS A 218 14.06 24.94 0.53
N LEU A 219 14.84 25.19 1.58
CA LEU A 219 14.61 24.71 2.92
C LEU A 219 13.81 25.72 3.72
N PHE A 220 12.94 25.23 4.57
CA PHE A 220 11.99 26.00 5.35
C PHE A 220 12.04 25.51 6.81
N GLY A 221 12.43 26.38 7.72
CA GLY A 221 12.41 26.14 9.17
C GLY A 221 11.35 27.01 9.83
N LEU A 222 10.55 26.43 10.70
CA LEU A 222 9.57 27.15 11.53
C LEU A 222 9.77 26.73 12.98
N ASP A 223 9.69 27.72 13.89
CA ASP A 223 9.78 27.47 15.33
C ASP A 223 8.84 28.39 16.11
N LEU A 224 8.32 27.89 17.24
CA LEU A 224 7.46 28.63 18.15
C LEU A 224 8.31 29.52 19.07
N ARG A 225 8.02 30.81 19.09
CA ARG A 225 8.74 31.74 19.95
C ARG A 225 8.39 31.58 21.41
N GLY A 226 9.42 31.48 22.23
CA GLY A 226 9.27 31.38 23.68
C GLY A 226 8.62 30.11 24.16
N PHE A 227 8.64 29.01 23.34
CA PHE A 227 7.98 27.77 23.66
C PHE A 227 8.43 27.15 25.01
N SER A 228 9.71 27.26 25.35
CA SER A 228 10.22 26.80 26.64
C SER A 228 9.59 27.52 27.84
N ALA A 229 9.33 28.83 27.73
CA ALA A 229 8.60 29.58 28.75
C ALA A 229 7.11 29.25 28.70
N PHE A 230 6.54 29.14 27.52
CA PHE A 230 5.16 28.75 27.30
C PHE A 230 4.86 27.38 27.96
N SER A 231 5.70 26.38 27.74
CA SER A 231 5.55 25.04 28.28
C SER A 231 5.68 24.97 29.82
N ARG A 232 6.43 25.89 30.44
CA ARG A 232 6.53 25.97 31.90
C ARG A 232 5.33 26.67 32.55
N ASN A 233 4.72 27.61 31.85
CA ASN A 233 3.73 28.53 32.42
C ASN A 233 2.27 28.11 32.10
N HIS A 234 2.05 27.09 31.27
CA HIS A 234 0.71 26.66 30.90
C HIS A 234 0.49 25.16 31.19
N ALA A 235 -0.78 24.77 31.29
CA ALA A 235 -1.15 23.38 31.45
C ALA A 235 -0.68 22.49 30.29
N GLN A 236 -0.31 21.25 30.57
CA GLN A 236 0.23 20.33 29.54
C GLN A 236 -0.70 20.14 28.35
N GLU A 237 -2.02 20.11 28.61
CA GLU A 237 -3.05 19.98 27.59
C GLU A 237 -3.01 21.16 26.62
N GLU A 238 -2.78 22.39 27.12
CA GLU A 238 -2.66 23.58 26.27
C GLU A 238 -1.39 23.58 25.46
N VAL A 239 -0.27 23.13 26.04
CA VAL A 239 1.01 22.98 25.33
C VAL A 239 0.89 21.97 24.19
N VAL A 240 0.27 20.81 24.44
CA VAL A 240 0.04 19.78 23.40
C VAL A 240 -0.89 20.32 22.32
N ARG A 241 -1.98 21.01 22.69
CA ARG A 241 -2.92 21.60 21.74
C ARG A 241 -2.24 22.64 20.86
N ALA A 242 -1.44 23.54 21.42
CA ALA A 242 -0.68 24.55 20.68
C ALA A 242 0.27 23.90 19.66
N LEU A 243 0.98 22.83 20.05
CA LEU A 243 1.84 22.07 19.13
C LEU A 243 1.05 21.42 18.00
N LEU A 244 -0.09 20.80 18.31
CA LEU A 244 -0.91 20.12 17.31
C LEU A 244 -1.55 21.11 16.34
N ASP A 245 -2.05 22.26 16.84
CA ASP A 245 -2.59 23.35 16.02
C ASP A 245 -1.54 23.84 15.02
N MET A 246 -0.31 24.10 15.48
CA MET A 246 0.79 24.57 14.63
C MET A 246 1.24 23.52 13.63
N ARG A 247 1.34 22.26 14.04
CA ARG A 247 1.70 21.15 13.12
C ARG A 247 0.66 20.96 12.02
N ALA A 248 -0.62 20.97 12.38
CA ALA A 248 -1.72 20.82 11.43
C ALA A 248 -1.73 22.00 10.43
N LEU A 249 -1.68 23.24 10.91
CA LEU A 249 -1.67 24.44 10.10
C LEU A 249 -0.48 24.45 9.12
N THR A 250 0.72 24.14 9.63
CA THR A 250 1.94 24.11 8.82
C THR A 250 1.93 22.98 7.81
N HIS A 251 1.52 21.77 8.22
CA HIS A 251 1.45 20.62 7.31
C HIS A 251 0.54 20.88 6.11
N VAL A 252 -0.63 21.46 6.36
CA VAL A 252 -1.59 21.77 5.30
C VAL A 252 -0.99 22.84 4.36
N ALA A 253 -0.43 23.92 4.90
CA ALA A 253 0.16 24.98 4.09
C ALA A 253 1.35 24.49 3.25
N VAL A 254 2.27 23.70 3.83
CA VAL A 254 3.42 23.14 3.13
C VAL A 254 2.95 22.22 1.98
N THR A 255 1.97 21.36 2.23
CA THR A 255 1.44 20.45 1.22
C THR A 255 0.72 21.18 0.08
N GLU A 256 -0.07 22.21 0.37
CA GLU A 256 -0.75 23.05 -0.63
C GLU A 256 0.22 23.74 -1.57
N HIS A 257 1.38 24.15 -1.04
CA HIS A 257 2.43 24.79 -1.85
C HIS A 257 3.43 23.82 -2.46
N GLY A 258 3.15 22.49 -2.41
CA GLY A 258 4.00 21.47 -3.05
C GLY A 258 5.30 21.14 -2.30
N GLY A 259 5.39 21.54 -1.03
CA GLY A 259 6.49 21.18 -0.14
C GLY A 259 6.26 19.84 0.57
N ILE A 260 7.26 19.39 1.29
CA ILE A 260 7.27 18.22 2.13
C ILE A 260 7.66 18.63 3.54
N VAL A 261 6.89 18.24 4.54
CA VAL A 261 7.36 18.32 5.94
C VAL A 261 8.36 17.19 6.14
N ASP A 262 9.61 17.53 6.39
CA ASP A 262 10.70 16.57 6.60
C ASP A 262 10.59 15.93 7.98
N LYS A 263 10.62 16.77 9.01
CA LYS A 263 10.51 16.32 10.41
C LYS A 263 10.01 17.40 11.36
N TYR A 264 9.57 16.95 12.52
CA TYR A 264 9.28 17.78 13.68
C TYR A 264 10.42 17.64 14.70
N VAL A 265 11.00 18.74 15.13
CA VAL A 265 12.11 18.77 16.10
C VAL A 265 11.64 19.60 17.31
N GLY A 266 11.08 18.91 18.32
CA GLY A 266 10.43 19.59 19.43
C GLY A 266 9.21 20.40 18.97
N ASP A 267 9.26 21.71 19.16
CA ASP A 267 8.31 22.71 18.66
C ASP A 267 8.66 23.22 17.25
N GLY A 268 9.84 22.87 16.75
CA GLY A 268 10.28 23.22 15.41
C GLY A 268 9.73 22.29 14.32
N ILE A 269 9.54 22.84 13.14
CA ILE A 269 9.08 22.15 11.94
C ILE A 269 10.07 22.44 10.81
N LEU A 270 10.57 21.36 10.22
CA LEU A 270 11.43 21.43 9.05
C LEU A 270 10.66 20.96 7.82
N ALA A 271 10.68 21.77 6.77
CA ALA A 271 10.08 21.43 5.49
C ALA A 271 11.04 21.75 4.33
N GLN A 272 10.77 21.13 3.19
CA GLN A 272 11.60 21.24 2.01
C GLN A 272 10.76 21.38 0.74
N PHE A 273 11.21 22.21 -0.18
CA PHE A 273 10.65 22.40 -1.51
C PHE A 273 11.71 21.97 -2.52
N ILE A 274 11.53 20.76 -3.09
CA ILE A 274 12.52 20.09 -3.96
C ILE A 274 12.02 19.84 -5.38
N VAL A 275 10.75 20.16 -5.64
CA VAL A 275 10.11 19.95 -6.94
C VAL A 275 10.23 21.21 -7.80
N GLY A 276 10.53 21.03 -9.07
CA GLY A 276 10.62 22.11 -10.04
C GLY A 276 11.99 22.82 -10.04
N ARG A 277 12.04 23.95 -10.75
CA ARG A 277 13.26 24.77 -10.85
C ARG A 277 13.51 25.53 -9.54
N PRO A 278 14.76 25.90 -9.21
CA PRO A 278 15.11 26.64 -8.00
C PRO A 278 14.24 27.88 -7.75
N GLN A 279 13.89 28.62 -8.79
CA GLN A 279 13.03 29.79 -8.70
C GLN A 279 11.61 29.43 -8.21
N ALA A 280 11.04 28.35 -8.75
CA ALA A 280 9.71 27.90 -8.34
C ALA A 280 9.71 27.38 -6.90
N GLN A 281 10.80 26.72 -6.47
CA GLN A 281 10.97 26.23 -5.10
C GLN A 281 11.02 27.41 -4.11
N ALA A 282 11.78 28.45 -4.40
CA ALA A 282 11.90 29.65 -3.57
C ALA A 282 10.56 30.42 -3.48
N GLN A 283 9.87 30.57 -4.60
CA GLN A 283 8.55 31.20 -4.65
C GLN A 283 7.50 30.42 -3.85
N ALA A 284 7.49 29.10 -3.98
CA ALA A 284 6.58 28.22 -3.24
C ALA A 284 6.84 28.27 -1.73
N ALA A 285 8.10 28.24 -1.31
CA ALA A 285 8.48 28.35 0.10
C ALA A 285 8.07 29.69 0.71
N LEU A 286 8.30 30.78 -0.02
CA LEU A 286 7.91 32.12 0.43
C LEU A 286 6.37 32.26 0.51
N ALA A 287 5.65 31.82 -0.50
CA ALA A 287 4.19 31.82 -0.51
C ALA A 287 3.61 30.98 0.63
N CYS A 288 4.21 29.81 0.91
CA CYS A 288 3.88 28.98 2.06
C CYS A 288 4.05 29.77 3.37
N GLY A 289 5.17 30.45 3.56
CA GLY A 289 5.41 31.28 4.74
C GLY A 289 4.33 32.36 4.95
N ARG A 290 3.93 33.05 3.88
CA ARG A 290 2.81 34.03 3.91
C ARG A 290 1.50 33.36 4.32
N THR A 291 1.18 32.21 3.73
CA THR A 291 -0.04 31.44 4.05
C THR A 291 -0.05 31.02 5.53
N ILE A 292 1.07 30.56 6.07
CA ILE A 292 1.20 30.18 7.49
C ILE A 292 0.95 31.38 8.39
N LEU A 293 1.58 32.53 8.12
CA LEU A 293 1.37 33.76 8.93
C LEU A 293 -0.08 34.21 8.90
N ALA A 294 -0.73 34.20 7.75
CA ALA A 294 -2.13 34.58 7.62
C ALA A 294 -3.07 33.63 8.40
N ARG A 295 -2.80 32.32 8.34
CA ARG A 295 -3.56 31.33 9.10
C ARG A 295 -3.31 31.42 10.59
N LEU A 296 -2.07 31.66 11.00
CA LEU A 296 -1.72 31.88 12.40
C LEU A 296 -2.40 33.13 12.98
N ALA A 297 -2.50 34.19 12.20
CA ALA A 297 -3.23 35.37 12.62
C ALA A 297 -4.71 35.05 12.91
N ARG A 298 -5.37 34.27 12.06
CA ARG A 298 -6.75 33.81 12.28
C ARG A 298 -6.86 32.91 13.50
N LEU A 299 -6.00 31.91 13.62
CA LEU A 299 -5.93 31.03 14.79
C LEU A 299 -5.74 31.82 16.07
N ASN A 300 -4.90 32.88 16.07
CA ASN A 300 -4.68 33.72 17.24
C ASN A 300 -5.89 34.60 17.62
N VAL A 301 -6.77 34.92 16.65
CA VAL A 301 -8.06 35.52 16.96
C VAL A 301 -8.94 34.54 17.72
N GLU A 302 -9.11 33.34 17.19
CA GLU A 302 -9.89 32.27 17.84
C GLU A 302 -9.36 31.94 19.25
N ARG A 303 -8.04 31.81 19.39
CA ARG A 303 -7.38 31.54 20.68
C ARG A 303 -7.62 32.68 21.69
N ARG A 304 -7.60 33.92 21.24
CA ARG A 304 -7.86 35.08 22.11
C ARG A 304 -9.33 35.08 22.57
N ASP A 305 -10.26 34.79 21.67
CA ASP A 305 -11.68 34.71 21.99
C ASP A 305 -11.99 33.59 23.01
N GLU A 306 -11.21 32.49 22.96
CA GLU A 306 -11.25 31.39 23.92
C GLU A 306 -10.45 31.64 25.21
N GLY A 307 -9.83 32.84 25.38
CA GLY A 307 -8.98 33.17 26.53
C GLY A 307 -7.64 32.40 26.56
N ARG A 308 -7.21 31.86 25.42
CA ARG A 308 -5.98 31.07 25.25
C ARG A 308 -4.82 32.01 24.84
N PRO A 309 -3.58 31.65 25.18
CA PRO A 309 -2.42 32.44 24.82
C PRO A 309 -2.18 32.41 23.30
N VAL A 310 -1.82 33.56 22.73
CA VAL A 310 -1.48 33.68 21.32
C VAL A 310 -0.11 33.09 21.03
N LEU A 311 0.03 32.53 19.83
CA LEU A 311 1.25 31.89 19.37
C LEU A 311 2.03 32.84 18.45
N ARG A 312 3.34 32.88 18.61
CA ARG A 312 4.27 33.59 17.74
C ARG A 312 5.27 32.65 17.13
N ILE A 313 5.64 32.86 15.87
CA ILE A 313 6.57 31.98 15.14
C ILE A 313 7.75 32.78 14.58
N THR A 314 8.82 32.05 14.31
CA THR A 314 9.93 32.48 13.47
C THR A 314 10.01 31.51 12.28
N LEU A 315 10.07 32.06 11.07
CA LEU A 315 10.31 31.36 9.82
C LEU A 315 11.72 31.67 9.32
N ALA A 316 12.46 30.64 8.92
CA ALA A 316 13.75 30.75 8.26
C ALA A 316 13.70 30.10 6.88
N LEU A 317 14.25 30.75 5.86
CA LEU A 317 14.34 30.29 4.50
C LEU A 317 15.77 30.24 4.02
N HIS A 318 16.21 29.12 3.46
CA HIS A 318 17.53 28.98 2.83
C HIS A 318 17.46 28.07 1.61
N ALA A 319 18.26 28.36 0.58
CA ALA A 319 18.33 27.56 -0.64
C ALA A 319 19.74 27.03 -0.87
N GLY A 320 19.84 25.82 -1.38
CA GLY A 320 21.14 25.22 -1.70
C GLY A 320 21.03 23.76 -2.13
N GLU A 321 22.19 23.19 -2.50
CA GLU A 321 22.31 21.78 -2.86
C GLU A 321 22.32 20.90 -1.62
N VAL A 322 21.46 19.89 -1.62
CA VAL A 322 21.28 18.93 -0.52
C VAL A 322 21.25 17.50 -1.05
N LEU A 323 21.55 16.54 -0.20
CA LEU A 323 21.29 15.12 -0.46
C LEU A 323 19.87 14.81 -0.03
N VAL A 324 19.04 14.34 -0.95
CA VAL A 324 17.64 13.96 -0.72
C VAL A 324 17.46 12.50 -1.07
N GLY A 325 16.77 11.76 -0.23
CA GLY A 325 16.46 10.35 -0.48
C GLY A 325 16.02 9.60 0.76
N VAL A 326 15.87 8.29 0.61
CA VAL A 326 15.63 7.39 1.74
C VAL A 326 16.98 6.97 2.30
N PHE A 327 17.21 7.29 3.55
CA PHE A 327 18.36 6.81 4.32
C PHE A 327 17.90 5.64 5.17
N ASP A 328 18.44 4.46 4.86
CA ASP A 328 18.10 3.19 5.51
C ASP A 328 19.35 2.60 6.16
N ASP A 329 19.31 2.39 7.47
CA ASP A 329 20.38 1.78 8.25
C ASP A 329 20.13 0.29 8.53
N GLY A 330 19.11 -0.29 7.91
CA GLY A 330 18.66 -1.67 8.14
C GLY A 330 17.69 -1.83 9.32
N HIS A 331 17.50 -0.80 10.15
CA HIS A 331 16.58 -0.78 11.29
C HIS A 331 15.47 0.25 11.07
N ARG A 332 15.82 1.39 10.47
CA ARG A 332 14.90 2.48 10.21
C ARG A 332 15.19 3.12 8.86
N ALA A 333 14.19 3.23 8.02
CA ALA A 333 14.22 4.00 6.80
C ALA A 333 13.55 5.37 7.02
N GLU A 334 14.22 6.44 6.63
CA GLU A 334 13.70 7.80 6.74
C GLU A 334 13.95 8.55 5.42
N PHE A 335 12.90 9.13 4.84
CA PHE A 335 13.05 10.06 3.74
C PHE A 335 13.38 11.44 4.32
N THR A 336 14.57 11.95 4.03
CA THR A 336 15.04 13.22 4.61
C THR A 336 16.05 13.92 3.70
N VAL A 337 16.42 15.12 4.10
CA VAL A 337 17.48 15.93 3.49
C VAL A 337 18.68 16.03 4.42
N LEU A 338 19.86 15.92 3.84
CA LEU A 338 21.13 16.13 4.53
C LEU A 338 22.00 17.10 3.76
N GLY A 339 22.85 17.83 4.46
CA GLY A 339 23.85 18.73 3.86
C GLY A 339 24.08 20.02 4.63
N THR A 340 25.10 20.76 4.23
CA THR A 340 25.48 22.05 4.82
C THR A 340 24.31 23.07 4.86
N PRO A 341 23.40 23.13 3.85
CA PRO A 341 22.27 24.05 3.89
C PRO A 341 21.36 23.87 5.10
N MET A 342 21.24 22.65 5.63
CA MET A 342 20.45 22.38 6.84
C MET A 342 21.03 23.09 8.07
N ASN A 343 22.35 23.02 8.25
CA ASN A 343 23.04 23.69 9.33
C ASN A 343 22.93 25.23 9.21
N ARG A 344 23.00 25.72 7.97
CA ARG A 344 22.83 27.14 7.68
C ARG A 344 21.41 27.62 8.01
N LEU A 345 20.38 26.83 7.64
CA LEU A 345 18.99 27.12 7.97
C LEU A 345 18.79 27.25 9.48
N ALA A 346 19.30 26.30 10.28
CA ALA A 346 19.18 26.35 11.73
C ALA A 346 19.82 27.61 12.33
N ARG A 347 20.95 28.09 11.76
CA ARG A 347 21.60 29.30 12.19
C ARG A 347 20.85 30.57 11.78
N ILE A 348 20.22 30.55 10.59
CA ILE A 348 19.33 31.67 10.16
C ILE A 348 18.16 31.78 11.12
N GLU A 349 17.55 30.64 11.49
CA GLU A 349 16.47 30.57 12.46
C GLU A 349 16.87 31.14 13.83
N ALA A 350 18.01 30.71 14.36
CA ALA A 350 18.54 31.21 15.63
C ALA A 350 18.76 32.73 15.61
N ARG A 351 19.30 33.27 14.51
CA ARG A 351 19.50 34.71 14.33
C ARG A 351 18.18 35.47 14.21
N ALA A 352 17.22 34.93 13.47
CA ALA A 352 15.89 35.52 13.35
C ALA A 352 15.18 35.59 14.71
N LYS A 353 15.29 34.51 15.52
CA LYS A 353 14.79 34.51 16.91
C LYS A 353 15.45 35.60 17.78
N ALA A 354 16.78 35.68 17.74
CA ALA A 354 17.51 36.69 18.51
C ALA A 354 17.15 38.13 18.11
N ALA A 355 16.79 38.34 16.85
CA ALA A 355 16.38 39.65 16.32
C ALA A 355 14.87 39.90 16.38
N ASP A 356 14.11 39.00 17.00
CA ASP A 356 12.63 39.01 17.10
C ASP A 356 11.91 39.14 15.75
N LEU A 357 12.44 38.51 14.70
CA LEU A 357 11.91 38.56 13.33
C LEU A 357 10.94 37.43 13.05
N SER A 358 9.82 37.71 12.42
CA SER A 358 8.86 36.69 12.01
C SER A 358 9.35 35.89 10.81
N VAL A 359 10.07 36.53 9.87
CA VAL A 359 10.62 35.84 8.70
C VAL A 359 12.03 36.34 8.41
N ALA A 360 12.94 35.38 8.21
CA ALA A 360 14.30 35.66 7.72
C ALA A 360 14.63 34.76 6.52
N ALA A 361 15.28 35.32 5.52
CA ALA A 361 15.71 34.60 4.34
C ALA A 361 17.18 34.90 4.02
N SER A 362 17.88 33.87 3.48
CA SER A 362 19.21 34.08 2.94
C SER A 362 19.17 34.79 1.57
N ASP A 363 20.27 35.43 1.20
CA ASP A 363 20.50 36.01 -0.13
C ASP A 363 20.30 34.95 -1.26
N ASP A 364 20.65 33.70 -0.98
CA ASP A 364 20.44 32.58 -1.91
C ASP A 364 18.95 32.38 -2.27
N VAL A 365 18.03 32.59 -1.34
CA VAL A 365 16.58 32.56 -1.61
C VAL A 365 16.15 33.82 -2.36
N ILE A 366 16.60 35.01 -1.90
CA ILE A 366 16.19 36.29 -2.46
C ILE A 366 16.57 36.39 -3.95
N ARG A 367 17.76 35.94 -4.33
CA ARG A 367 18.21 35.93 -5.73
C ARG A 367 17.40 35.01 -6.66
N LEU A 368 16.68 34.03 -6.12
CA LEU A 368 15.84 33.14 -6.88
C LEU A 368 14.43 33.70 -7.11
N LEU A 369 14.04 34.76 -6.39
CA LEU A 369 12.71 35.33 -6.53
C LEU A 369 12.58 36.19 -7.80
N SER A 370 11.39 36.20 -8.39
CA SER A 370 11.09 37.01 -9.56
C SER A 370 11.05 38.48 -9.18
N PRO A 371 11.35 39.40 -10.12
CA PRO A 371 11.21 40.85 -9.88
C PRO A 371 9.81 41.25 -9.40
N THR A 372 8.78 40.59 -9.91
CA THR A 372 7.39 40.83 -9.49
C THR A 372 7.16 40.43 -8.04
N THR A 373 7.71 39.30 -7.60
CA THR A 373 7.64 38.87 -6.20
C THR A 373 8.44 39.80 -5.30
N LEU A 374 9.65 40.20 -5.71
CA LEU A 374 10.48 41.16 -4.95
C LEU A 374 9.79 42.46 -4.73
N ALA A 375 9.04 42.99 -5.71
CA ALA A 375 8.28 44.23 -5.59
C ALA A 375 7.17 44.18 -4.53
N THR A 376 6.71 43.00 -4.12
CA THR A 376 5.71 42.79 -3.05
C THR A 376 6.34 42.68 -1.66
N LEU A 377 7.68 42.67 -1.58
CA LEU A 377 8.39 42.43 -0.34
C LEU A 377 9.08 43.72 0.16
N ARG A 378 9.14 43.86 1.47
CA ARG A 378 10.06 44.77 2.16
C ARG A 378 11.21 43.94 2.73
N LEU A 379 12.42 44.20 2.25
CA LEU A 379 13.62 43.49 2.64
C LEU A 379 14.49 44.41 3.48
N SER A 380 14.82 44.03 4.70
CA SER A 380 15.77 44.74 5.57
C SER A 380 16.99 43.86 5.82
N ALA A 381 18.17 44.35 5.48
CA ALA A 381 19.39 43.60 5.69
C ALA A 381 19.66 43.41 7.20
N MET A 382 19.93 42.15 7.58
CA MET A 382 20.33 41.85 8.95
C MET A 382 21.83 42.15 9.17
N PRO A 383 22.22 42.59 10.38
CA PRO A 383 23.63 42.86 10.68
C PRO A 383 24.49 41.61 10.43
N PRO A 384 25.78 41.79 10.09
CA PRO A 384 26.71 40.65 9.94
C PRO A 384 26.80 39.80 11.19
N SER A 385 27.22 38.53 11.02
CA SER A 385 27.39 37.59 12.12
C SER A 385 28.86 37.22 12.27
N ASP A 386 29.32 37.07 13.51
CA ASP A 386 30.65 36.51 13.80
C ASP A 386 30.70 34.96 13.67
N CYS A 387 29.56 34.29 13.47
CA CYS A 387 29.48 32.86 13.30
C CYS A 387 30.07 32.42 11.95
N ARG A 388 31.06 31.50 11.96
CA ARG A 388 31.77 31.01 10.77
C ARG A 388 30.85 30.60 9.63
N ASP A 389 29.76 29.89 9.93
CA ASP A 389 28.88 29.33 8.91
C ASP A 389 27.86 30.29 8.32
N THR A 390 27.74 31.51 8.89
CA THR A 390 26.86 32.57 8.38
C THR A 390 27.58 33.89 8.13
N ARG A 391 28.90 33.95 8.36
CA ARG A 391 29.72 35.17 8.19
C ARG A 391 29.64 35.70 6.75
N ASP A 392 29.67 34.77 5.77
CA ASP A 392 29.68 35.08 4.35
C ASP A 392 28.25 35.14 3.76
N MET A 393 27.23 34.98 4.60
CA MET A 393 25.83 35.00 4.15
C MET A 393 25.18 36.35 4.46
N ARG A 394 24.61 36.97 3.43
CA ARG A 394 23.67 38.08 3.62
C ARG A 394 22.31 37.51 3.99
N LEU A 395 21.76 38.03 5.08
CA LEU A 395 20.42 37.63 5.55
C LEU A 395 19.52 38.87 5.52
N PHE A 396 18.26 38.61 5.22
CA PHE A 396 17.23 39.62 5.14
C PHE A 396 16.05 39.29 6.05
N ALA A 397 15.60 40.25 6.82
CA ALA A 397 14.26 40.24 7.37
C ALA A 397 13.27 40.46 6.22
N VAL A 398 12.23 39.65 6.16
CA VAL A 398 11.24 39.70 5.09
C VAL A 398 9.87 40.04 5.67
N SER A 399 9.19 41.03 5.10
CA SER A 399 7.79 41.34 5.35
C SER A 399 7.08 41.67 4.03
N TRP A 400 5.77 41.59 4.00
CA TRP A 400 5.00 41.90 2.80
C TRP A 400 4.55 43.36 2.83
N ALA A 401 4.54 43.98 1.68
CA ALA A 401 4.18 45.41 1.56
C ALA A 401 2.76 45.72 2.05
N ASP A 402 1.85 44.74 1.87
CA ASP A 402 0.44 44.85 2.26
C ASP A 402 0.21 44.63 3.77
N ASP A 403 1.21 44.17 4.53
CA ASP A 403 1.09 43.94 5.99
C ASP A 403 1.27 45.28 6.79
N ALA A 404 1.45 46.40 6.12
CA ALA A 404 1.68 47.70 6.76
C ALA A 404 0.47 48.23 7.56
N ASP A 405 -0.72 47.71 7.34
CA ASP A 405 -1.96 48.05 8.05
C ASP A 405 -2.36 47.06 9.15
N ALA A 406 -1.55 46.01 9.38
CA ALA A 406 -1.79 45.11 10.51
C ALA A 406 -1.36 45.79 11.82
N PRO A 407 -2.22 45.89 12.85
CA PRO A 407 -1.84 46.52 14.10
C PRO A 407 -0.61 45.83 14.68
N GLU A 408 0.43 46.62 15.02
CA GLU A 408 1.60 46.15 15.75
C GLU A 408 1.11 45.32 16.95
N THR A 409 1.43 44.06 16.97
CA THR A 409 1.14 43.17 18.10
C THR A 409 1.85 43.77 19.32
N GLU A 410 1.06 44.12 20.32
CA GLU A 410 1.46 44.68 21.61
C GLU A 410 2.80 44.15 22.13
N PRO A 411 3.65 45.03 22.71
CA PRO A 411 4.96 44.60 23.21
C PRO A 411 4.82 43.52 24.29
N ALA A 412 5.80 42.64 24.31
CA ALA A 412 5.94 41.56 25.27
C ALA A 412 5.66 42.05 26.70
N LEU A 413 4.84 41.28 27.43
CA LEU A 413 4.73 41.40 28.87
C LEU A 413 6.14 41.48 29.50
N PRO A 414 6.41 42.42 30.44
CA PRO A 414 7.71 42.56 31.04
C PRO A 414 8.09 41.25 31.74
N SER A 415 9.35 40.83 31.54
CA SER A 415 9.95 39.72 32.26
C SER A 415 9.91 40.05 33.77
N VAL A 416 9.09 39.32 34.49
CA VAL A 416 9.20 39.33 35.95
C VAL A 416 10.50 38.60 36.30
N ALA A 417 11.37 39.33 36.95
CA ALA A 417 12.70 38.94 37.43
C ALA A 417 12.67 37.74 38.37
#